data_348f6bd07892b27514cbf0e3670b4a3d
#
_entry.id   348f6bd07892b27514cbf0e3670b4a3d
#
_cell.length_a   1.000
_cell.length_b   1.000
_cell.length_c   1.000
_cell.angle_alpha   90.00
_cell.angle_beta   90.00
_cell.angle_gamma   90.00
#
_symmetry.space_group_name_H-M   'P 1'
#
loop_
_entity.id
_entity.type
_entity.pdbx_description
1 polymer ?
#
loop_
_entity_poly.entity_id
_entity_poly.type
_entity_poly.pdbx_seq_one_letter_code
_entity_poly.pdbx_strand_id
1 'polypeptide(L)'
;MSTGGSKSAGADVTSTSSHSHKPSFGGGKIQVQGSSANVTHTINEDERTEFTRHINAVLAGDPDIGDRLPFPTDTFEMFDECKDGLVLAKLINDSVPDTIDERVLNRPGKKIKQLNAFHMTENNNIVIESSKGIGCSVVNIGAQDIIEVREHLILGLIWQIIRRGLLGKIDIKLHPELYRLLEEDETLEQFLRLPPEQILLRWFNYHLKNAKWHRT
;
A
#
# COMPACT_ATOMS: atom_id res chain seq x y z
N MET A 1 -13.55 48.54 58.66
CA MET A 1 -12.11 48.52 58.38
C MET A 1 -11.96 47.62 57.18
N SER A 2 -11.99 48.19 56.00
CA SER A 2 -10.79 48.58 55.23
C SER A 2 -9.99 47.31 54.77
N THR A 3 -9.74 46.93 53.63
CA THR A 3 -9.41 47.53 52.31
C THR A 3 -9.25 46.32 51.39
N GLY A 4 -9.63 46.26 50.18
CA GLY A 4 -9.21 47.01 49.05
C GLY A 4 -8.49 46.15 48.06
N GLY A 5 -9.02 45.98 46.88
CA GLY A 5 -8.54 46.24 45.57
C GLY A 5 -7.74 45.07 44.97
N SER A 6 -7.92 44.66 43.85
CA SER A 6 -7.69 45.32 42.57
C SER A 6 -8.00 44.36 41.40
N LYS A 7 -8.67 44.85 40.42
CA LYS A 7 -8.93 44.22 39.10
C LYS A 7 -7.69 44.33 38.24
N SER A 8 -7.41 43.31 37.43
CA SER A 8 -6.80 43.56 36.13
C SER A 8 -7.46 42.65 35.06
N ALA A 9 -8.10 43.33 34.12
CA ALA A 9 -8.62 42.77 32.92
C ALA A 9 -7.46 42.52 31.96
N GLY A 10 -7.40 41.34 31.37
CA GLY A 10 -6.54 41.03 30.23
C GLY A 10 -7.42 40.74 29.00
N ALA A 11 -7.25 41.55 28.01
CA ALA A 11 -8.06 41.56 26.79
C ALA A 11 -7.85 40.35 25.91
N ASP A 12 -8.95 39.85 25.45
CA ASP A 12 -9.10 38.85 24.42
C ASP A 12 -8.77 39.47 23.05
N VAL A 13 -7.84 38.89 22.32
CA VAL A 13 -7.58 39.24 20.93
C VAL A 13 -7.83 38.02 20.07
N THR A 14 -9.07 37.90 19.64
CA THR A 14 -9.46 37.01 18.54
C THR A 14 -8.94 37.56 17.21
N SER A 15 -7.92 36.94 16.63
CA SER A 15 -7.54 37.17 15.26
C SER A 15 -8.10 36.02 14.39
N THR A 16 -9.23 36.29 13.76
CA THR A 16 -9.76 35.50 12.64
C THR A 16 -8.96 35.83 11.39
N SER A 17 -8.08 34.91 10.98
CA SER A 17 -7.50 34.97 9.64
C SER A 17 -8.27 34.02 8.71
N SER A 18 -9.13 34.61 7.90
CA SER A 18 -9.75 33.95 6.76
C SER A 18 -8.70 33.71 5.67
N HIS A 19 -8.28 32.47 5.46
CA HIS A 19 -7.50 32.08 4.30
C HIS A 19 -8.43 31.48 3.25
N SER A 20 -8.60 32.21 2.18
CA SER A 20 -9.27 31.76 0.95
C SER A 20 -8.40 30.68 0.29
N HIS A 21 -8.89 29.45 0.22
CA HIS A 21 -8.27 28.39 -0.56
C HIS A 21 -8.61 28.55 -2.03
N LYS A 22 -7.60 28.80 -2.85
CA LYS A 22 -7.63 28.55 -4.29
C LYS A 22 -7.36 27.04 -4.50
N PRO A 23 -8.13 26.34 -5.35
CA PRO A 23 -7.81 24.96 -5.71
C PRO A 23 -6.58 24.95 -6.63
N SER A 24 -5.46 24.40 -6.15
CA SER A 24 -4.34 24.08 -7.01
C SER A 24 -4.47 22.63 -7.47
N PHE A 25 -4.56 22.43 -8.77
CA PHE A 25 -4.37 21.12 -9.39
C PHE A 25 -2.89 20.71 -9.24
N GLY A 26 -2.65 19.79 -8.34
CA GLY A 26 -1.32 19.18 -8.11
C GLY A 26 -1.47 18.13 -7.03
N GLY A 27 -1.07 16.89 -7.29
CA GLY A 27 -1.22 15.74 -6.41
C GLY A 27 -0.91 16.09 -4.95
N GLY A 28 -1.94 16.04 -4.11
CA GLY A 28 -1.84 16.42 -2.71
C GLY A 28 -1.04 15.38 -1.93
N LYS A 29 -0.06 15.84 -1.18
CA LYS A 29 0.67 15.00 -0.22
C LYS A 29 0.04 15.17 1.15
N ILE A 30 -0.54 14.10 1.70
CA ILE A 30 -1.05 14.11 3.06
C ILE A 30 0.08 13.73 4.02
N GLN A 31 0.31 14.55 5.04
CA GLN A 31 1.25 14.23 6.12
C GLN A 31 0.53 13.44 7.20
N VAL A 32 0.94 12.19 7.40
CA VAL A 32 0.46 11.33 8.48
C VAL A 32 1.46 11.35 9.63
N GLN A 33 0.99 11.70 10.82
CA GLN A 33 1.81 11.75 12.00
C GLN A 33 1.95 10.34 12.59
N GLY A 34 3.13 9.76 12.46
CA GLY A 34 3.45 8.48 13.09
C GLY A 34 3.51 8.58 14.61
N SER A 35 3.27 7.47 15.31
CA SER A 35 3.21 7.39 16.78
C SER A 35 4.53 7.66 17.52
N SER A 36 5.64 7.86 16.82
CA SER A 36 6.88 8.40 17.37
C SER A 36 6.96 9.89 17.04
N ALA A 37 7.03 10.71 18.04
CA ALA A 37 6.75 12.15 18.07
C ALA A 37 7.51 13.06 17.07
N ASN A 38 8.32 12.55 16.15
CA ASN A 38 9.15 13.37 15.25
C ASN A 38 9.30 12.89 13.81
N VAL A 39 8.55 11.88 13.35
CA VAL A 39 8.65 11.42 11.97
C VAL A 39 7.31 11.60 11.26
N THR A 40 7.26 12.56 10.34
CA THR A 40 6.10 12.79 9.49
C THR A 40 6.30 12.02 8.17
N HIS A 41 5.44 11.04 7.90
CA HIS A 41 5.41 10.33 6.64
C HIS A 41 4.40 10.99 5.71
N THR A 42 4.78 11.17 4.45
CA THR A 42 3.91 11.71 3.44
C THR A 42 3.39 10.56 2.56
N ILE A 43 2.08 10.36 2.55
CA ILE A 43 1.42 9.42 1.65
C ILE A 43 1.00 10.18 0.40
N ASN A 44 1.35 9.65 -0.77
CA ASN A 44 0.91 10.19 -2.04
C ASN A 44 -0.55 9.76 -2.28
N GLU A 45 -1.45 10.73 -2.48
CA GLU A 45 -2.88 10.46 -2.71
C GLU A 45 -3.13 9.67 -3.99
N ASP A 46 -2.40 9.93 -5.04
CA ASP A 46 -2.52 9.21 -6.30
C ASP A 46 -2.14 7.74 -6.12
N GLU A 47 -1.04 7.47 -5.40
CA GLU A 47 -0.58 6.13 -5.10
C GLU A 47 -1.60 5.36 -4.25
N ARG A 48 -2.11 5.96 -3.19
CA ARG A 48 -3.18 5.37 -2.36
C ARG A 48 -4.41 5.05 -3.22
N THR A 49 -4.85 5.98 -4.04
CA THR A 49 -6.01 5.82 -4.93
C THR A 49 -5.83 4.66 -5.89
N GLU A 50 -4.67 4.56 -6.55
CA GLU A 50 -4.39 3.49 -7.50
C GLU A 50 -4.30 2.11 -6.83
N PHE A 51 -3.71 2.02 -5.65
CA PHE A 51 -3.66 0.75 -4.90
C PHE A 51 -5.04 0.34 -4.40
N THR A 52 -5.86 1.28 -3.95
CA THR A 52 -7.25 0.99 -3.56
C THR A 52 -8.04 0.47 -4.75
N ARG A 53 -7.91 1.08 -5.94
CA ARG A 53 -8.55 0.59 -7.17
C ARG A 53 -8.09 -0.82 -7.53
N HIS A 54 -6.78 -1.07 -7.44
CA HIS A 54 -6.22 -2.39 -7.73
C HIS A 54 -6.80 -3.45 -6.80
N ILE A 55 -6.79 -3.19 -5.49
CA ILE A 55 -7.35 -4.11 -4.48
C ILE A 55 -8.82 -4.37 -4.75
N ASN A 56 -9.62 -3.34 -5.00
CA ASN A 56 -11.03 -3.48 -5.34
C ASN A 56 -11.25 -4.36 -6.57
N ALA A 57 -10.39 -4.22 -7.58
CA ALA A 57 -10.52 -4.97 -8.83
C ALA A 57 -10.15 -6.45 -8.65
N VAL A 58 -9.02 -6.74 -7.99
CA VAL A 58 -8.49 -8.12 -7.90
C VAL A 58 -9.19 -8.95 -6.83
N LEU A 59 -9.77 -8.31 -5.81
CA LEU A 59 -10.48 -9.00 -4.72
C LEU A 59 -12.00 -8.92 -4.85
N ALA A 60 -12.52 -8.37 -5.95
CA ALA A 60 -13.95 -8.33 -6.20
C ALA A 60 -14.56 -9.74 -6.18
N GLY A 61 -15.61 -9.95 -5.36
CA GLY A 61 -16.29 -11.22 -5.25
C GLY A 61 -15.58 -12.29 -4.40
N ASP A 62 -14.51 -11.93 -3.68
CA ASP A 62 -13.89 -12.83 -2.71
C ASP A 62 -14.92 -13.26 -1.63
N PRO A 63 -15.03 -14.57 -1.30
CA PRO A 63 -16.05 -15.06 -0.40
C PRO A 63 -15.94 -14.60 1.05
N ASP A 64 -14.75 -14.17 1.48
CA ASP A 64 -14.49 -13.81 2.88
C ASP A 64 -14.55 -12.28 3.10
N ILE A 65 -14.21 -11.50 2.09
CA ILE A 65 -14.09 -10.03 2.19
C ILE A 65 -14.88 -9.27 1.12
N GLY A 66 -15.47 -9.96 0.14
CA GLY A 66 -16.17 -9.34 -0.98
C GLY A 66 -17.31 -8.41 -0.56
N ASP A 67 -17.98 -8.71 0.55
CA ASP A 67 -19.05 -7.86 1.11
C ASP A 67 -18.53 -6.51 1.65
N ARG A 68 -17.22 -6.39 1.89
CA ARG A 68 -16.56 -5.14 2.33
C ARG A 68 -16.14 -4.25 1.17
N LEU A 69 -16.08 -4.81 -0.04
CA LEU A 69 -15.65 -4.12 -1.24
C LEU A 69 -16.84 -3.48 -2.00
N PRO A 70 -16.64 -2.38 -2.74
CA PRO A 70 -15.36 -1.69 -2.95
C PRO A 70 -15.02 -0.70 -1.83
N PHE A 71 -13.75 -0.58 -1.49
CA PHE A 71 -13.27 0.47 -0.59
C PHE A 71 -13.29 1.83 -1.29
N PRO A 72 -13.66 2.92 -0.60
CA PRO A 72 -13.58 4.27 -1.14
C PRO A 72 -12.13 4.64 -1.51
N THR A 73 -11.93 5.25 -2.69
CA THR A 73 -10.60 5.57 -3.20
C THR A 73 -10.07 6.91 -2.69
N ASP A 74 -10.93 7.73 -2.13
CA ASP A 74 -10.65 9.09 -1.63
C ASP A 74 -10.47 9.15 -0.10
N THR A 75 -10.54 7.99 0.57
CA THR A 75 -10.40 7.87 2.03
C THR A 75 -9.21 6.98 2.41
N PHE A 76 -8.97 6.83 3.72
CA PHE A 76 -7.97 5.92 4.30
C PHE A 76 -8.57 4.57 4.72
N GLU A 77 -9.83 4.30 4.41
CA GLU A 77 -10.57 3.12 4.85
C GLU A 77 -9.89 1.80 4.44
N MET A 78 -9.26 1.76 3.26
CA MET A 78 -8.48 0.60 2.83
C MET A 78 -7.45 0.14 3.88
N PHE A 79 -6.79 1.08 4.57
CA PHE A 79 -5.81 0.74 5.60
C PHE A 79 -6.46 0.16 6.85
N ASP A 80 -7.61 0.71 7.26
CA ASP A 80 -8.39 0.17 8.37
C ASP A 80 -8.85 -1.26 8.07
N GLU A 81 -9.23 -1.54 6.84
CA GLU A 81 -9.66 -2.85 6.37
C GLU A 81 -8.52 -3.89 6.29
N CYS A 82 -7.26 -3.45 6.28
CA CYS A 82 -6.10 -4.34 6.37
C CYS A 82 -5.84 -4.89 7.79
N LYS A 83 -6.45 -4.33 8.82
CA LYS A 83 -6.20 -4.61 10.24
C LYS A 83 -6.26 -6.09 10.62
N ASP A 84 -7.22 -6.80 10.08
CA ASP A 84 -7.47 -8.21 10.38
C ASP A 84 -6.55 -9.17 9.60
N GLY A 85 -5.76 -8.67 8.68
CA GLY A 85 -4.84 -9.42 7.85
C GLY A 85 -5.48 -10.11 6.64
N LEU A 86 -6.81 -10.13 6.53
CA LEU A 86 -7.50 -10.86 5.45
C LEU A 86 -7.26 -10.22 4.09
N VAL A 87 -7.42 -8.91 3.98
CA VAL A 87 -7.18 -8.18 2.72
C VAL A 87 -5.76 -8.43 2.21
N LEU A 88 -4.76 -8.32 3.08
CA LEU A 88 -3.35 -8.54 2.72
C LEU A 88 -3.08 -9.99 2.34
N ALA A 89 -3.65 -10.96 3.08
CA ALA A 89 -3.51 -12.38 2.76
C ALA A 89 -4.09 -12.73 1.38
N LYS A 90 -5.28 -12.22 1.06
CA LYS A 90 -5.91 -12.40 -0.24
C LYS A 90 -5.11 -11.74 -1.36
N LEU A 91 -4.56 -10.54 -1.12
CA LEU A 91 -3.70 -9.84 -2.08
C LEU A 91 -2.40 -10.62 -2.36
N ILE A 92 -1.82 -11.27 -1.34
CA ILE A 92 -0.66 -12.16 -1.52
C ILE A 92 -1.03 -13.33 -2.44
N ASN A 93 -2.17 -13.97 -2.22
CA ASN A 93 -2.62 -15.10 -3.04
C ASN A 93 -3.02 -14.69 -4.47
N ASP A 94 -3.52 -13.47 -4.68
CA ASP A 94 -3.71 -12.93 -6.04
C ASP A 94 -2.36 -12.71 -6.74
N SER A 95 -1.39 -12.19 -6.01
CA SER A 95 -0.07 -11.88 -6.56
C SER A 95 0.77 -13.12 -6.85
N VAL A 96 0.78 -14.08 -5.93
CA VAL A 96 1.46 -15.38 -6.05
C VAL A 96 0.49 -16.46 -5.56
N PRO A 97 -0.20 -17.14 -6.46
CA PRO A 97 -1.19 -18.15 -6.12
C PRO A 97 -0.66 -19.23 -5.16
N ASP A 98 -1.53 -19.73 -4.31
CA ASP A 98 -1.25 -20.82 -3.36
C ASP A 98 -0.12 -20.52 -2.34
N THR A 99 0.20 -19.25 -2.11
CA THR A 99 1.20 -18.86 -1.09
C THR A 99 0.69 -19.08 0.32
N ILE A 100 -0.56 -18.72 0.58
CA ILE A 100 -1.21 -18.89 1.88
C ILE A 100 -2.35 -19.90 1.75
N ASP A 101 -2.32 -20.95 2.56
CA ASP A 101 -3.48 -21.81 2.72
C ASP A 101 -4.56 -21.04 3.51
N GLU A 102 -5.61 -20.62 2.82
CA GLU A 102 -6.65 -19.80 3.42
C GLU A 102 -7.40 -20.48 4.57
N ARG A 103 -7.29 -21.80 4.70
CA ARG A 103 -7.92 -22.57 5.79
C ARG A 103 -7.29 -22.26 7.16
N VAL A 104 -6.06 -21.78 7.18
CA VAL A 104 -5.36 -21.41 8.42
C VAL A 104 -5.70 -19.99 8.89
N LEU A 105 -6.34 -19.18 8.05
CA LEU A 105 -6.74 -17.84 8.41
C LEU A 105 -7.96 -17.83 9.35
N ASN A 106 -7.88 -17.01 10.38
CA ASN A 106 -9.04 -16.71 11.22
C ASN A 106 -10.00 -15.80 10.46
N ARG A 107 -11.24 -16.26 10.26
CA ARG A 107 -12.27 -15.56 9.48
C ARG A 107 -13.56 -15.44 10.26
N PRO A 108 -14.30 -14.32 10.12
CA PRO A 108 -15.66 -14.24 10.63
C PRO A 108 -16.54 -15.34 10.04
N GLY A 109 -17.39 -15.95 10.83
CA GLY A 109 -18.25 -17.03 10.39
C GLY A 109 -19.02 -17.70 11.51
N LYS A 110 -19.43 -18.94 11.31
CA LYS A 110 -20.26 -19.68 12.29
C LYS A 110 -19.59 -19.85 13.66
N LYS A 111 -18.25 -20.01 13.70
CA LYS A 111 -17.49 -20.25 14.93
C LYS A 111 -16.96 -18.96 15.57
N ILE A 112 -16.53 -18.02 14.74
CA ILE A 112 -15.94 -16.75 15.15
C ILE A 112 -16.85 -15.64 14.62
N LYS A 113 -17.62 -14.99 15.47
CA LYS A 113 -18.51 -13.89 15.04
C LYS A 113 -17.74 -12.64 14.70
N GLN A 114 -16.70 -12.35 15.49
CA GLN A 114 -15.82 -11.19 15.32
C GLN A 114 -14.39 -11.58 15.68
N LEU A 115 -13.43 -11.12 14.88
CA LEU A 115 -12.02 -11.33 15.16
C LEU A 115 -11.60 -10.49 16.37
N ASN A 116 -10.88 -11.11 17.29
CA ASN A 116 -10.24 -10.43 18.40
C ASN A 116 -8.76 -10.14 18.08
N ALA A 117 -8.07 -9.43 18.97
CA ALA A 117 -6.67 -9.06 18.79
C ALA A 117 -5.74 -10.27 18.54
N PHE A 118 -6.02 -11.41 19.19
CA PHE A 118 -5.23 -12.63 19.01
C PHE A 118 -5.38 -13.17 17.57
N HIS A 119 -6.60 -13.29 17.07
CA HIS A 119 -6.89 -13.72 15.70
C HIS A 119 -6.24 -12.80 14.67
N MET A 120 -6.32 -11.48 14.88
CA MET A 120 -5.69 -10.50 13.99
C MET A 120 -4.17 -10.64 14.00
N THR A 121 -3.56 -10.87 15.18
CA THR A 121 -2.12 -11.07 15.30
C THR A 121 -1.67 -12.34 14.56
N GLU A 122 -2.40 -13.44 14.69
CA GLU A 122 -2.09 -14.69 13.98
C GLU A 122 -2.16 -14.49 12.46
N ASN A 123 -3.26 -13.90 11.95
CA ASN A 123 -3.41 -13.59 10.53
C ASN A 123 -2.27 -12.72 10.02
N ASN A 124 -1.94 -11.64 10.74
CA ASN A 124 -0.90 -10.70 10.32
C ASN A 124 0.51 -11.31 10.40
N ASN A 125 0.77 -12.22 11.33
CA ASN A 125 2.02 -12.98 11.34
C ASN A 125 2.14 -13.86 10.08
N ILE A 126 1.05 -14.52 9.66
CA ILE A 126 1.02 -15.30 8.42
C ILE A 126 1.30 -14.38 7.22
N VAL A 127 0.66 -13.20 7.16
CA VAL A 127 0.89 -12.19 6.11
C VAL A 127 2.37 -11.80 6.03
N ILE A 128 2.98 -11.46 7.17
CA ILE A 128 4.39 -11.03 7.26
C ILE A 128 5.33 -12.15 6.77
N GLU A 129 5.17 -13.37 7.28
CA GLU A 129 6.03 -14.50 6.90
C GLU A 129 5.83 -14.89 5.43
N SER A 130 4.59 -14.91 4.95
CA SER A 130 4.30 -15.20 3.54
C SER A 130 4.86 -14.13 2.61
N SER A 131 4.78 -12.86 2.99
CA SER A 131 5.39 -11.76 2.23
C SER A 131 6.91 -11.93 2.10
N LYS A 132 7.59 -12.31 3.18
CA LYS A 132 9.02 -12.67 3.12
C LYS A 132 9.26 -13.85 2.18
N GLY A 133 8.42 -14.89 2.29
CA GLY A 133 8.51 -16.10 1.47
C GLY A 133 8.42 -15.84 -0.02
N ILE A 134 7.61 -14.90 -0.46
CA ILE A 134 7.50 -14.49 -1.87
C ILE A 134 8.57 -13.46 -2.29
N GLY A 135 9.47 -13.08 -1.40
CA GLY A 135 10.61 -12.21 -1.70
C GLY A 135 10.35 -10.71 -1.48
N CYS A 136 9.33 -10.34 -0.70
CA CYS A 136 9.18 -8.95 -0.25
C CYS A 136 10.22 -8.62 0.82
N SER A 137 10.75 -7.40 0.76
CA SER A 137 11.63 -6.88 1.81
C SER A 137 10.78 -6.37 2.97
N VAL A 138 10.51 -7.25 3.93
CA VAL A 138 9.69 -6.94 5.11
C VAL A 138 10.63 -6.54 6.26
N VAL A 139 11.09 -5.29 6.21
CA VAL A 139 11.98 -4.72 7.23
C VAL A 139 11.18 -3.67 8.02
N ASN A 140 11.28 -3.73 9.35
CA ASN A 140 10.64 -2.76 10.26
C ASN A 140 9.10 -2.71 10.19
N ILE A 141 8.45 -3.80 9.76
CA ILE A 141 7.00 -3.96 9.88
C ILE A 141 6.68 -5.31 10.54
N GLY A 142 5.81 -5.28 11.53
CA GLY A 142 5.31 -6.45 12.23
C GLY A 142 3.78 -6.48 12.27
N ALA A 143 3.21 -7.57 12.80
CA ALA A 143 1.76 -7.72 12.93
C ALA A 143 1.11 -6.56 13.68
N GLN A 144 1.77 -6.05 14.72
CA GLN A 144 1.24 -4.95 15.52
C GLN A 144 1.13 -3.64 14.73
N ASP A 145 2.08 -3.37 13.82
CA ASP A 145 2.04 -2.17 12.99
C ASP A 145 0.84 -2.17 12.04
N ILE A 146 0.44 -3.36 11.56
CA ILE A 146 -0.75 -3.53 10.72
C ILE A 146 -2.02 -3.34 11.54
N ILE A 147 -2.08 -3.92 12.74
CA ILE A 147 -3.22 -3.80 13.67
C ILE A 147 -3.42 -2.35 14.12
N GLU A 148 -2.32 -1.62 14.35
CA GLU A 148 -2.34 -0.19 14.71
C GLU A 148 -2.55 0.74 13.52
N VAL A 149 -2.71 0.19 12.32
CA VAL A 149 -2.94 0.93 11.07
C VAL A 149 -1.84 1.96 10.81
N ARG A 150 -0.59 1.50 10.79
CA ARG A 150 0.52 2.35 10.36
C ARG A 150 0.53 2.44 8.84
N GLU A 151 -0.23 3.39 8.30
CA GLU A 151 -0.59 3.47 6.88
C GLU A 151 0.63 3.42 5.96
N HIS A 152 1.70 4.15 6.28
CA HIS A 152 2.92 4.19 5.45
C HIS A 152 3.62 2.83 5.36
N LEU A 153 3.59 2.01 6.44
CA LEU A 153 4.15 0.66 6.44
C LEU A 153 3.27 -0.30 5.65
N ILE A 154 1.95 -0.20 5.82
CA ILE A 154 0.96 -1.01 5.08
C ILE A 154 1.06 -0.70 3.59
N LEU A 155 1.12 0.59 3.21
CA LEU A 155 1.26 1.01 1.82
C LEU A 155 2.54 0.46 1.18
N GLY A 156 3.66 0.53 1.90
CA GLY A 156 4.92 -0.04 1.45
C GLY A 156 4.87 -1.56 1.26
N LEU A 157 4.13 -2.28 2.12
CA LEU A 157 3.92 -3.72 1.99
C LEU A 157 3.02 -4.05 0.79
N ILE A 158 1.89 -3.35 0.63
CA ILE A 158 0.98 -3.49 -0.51
C ILE A 158 1.73 -3.28 -1.82
N TRP A 159 2.54 -2.22 -1.91
CA TRP A 159 3.38 -1.95 -3.08
C TRP A 159 4.26 -3.13 -3.45
N GLN A 160 4.97 -3.70 -2.48
CA GLN A 160 5.86 -4.83 -2.73
C GLN A 160 5.10 -6.08 -3.18
N ILE A 161 3.93 -6.38 -2.58
CA ILE A 161 3.09 -7.51 -2.95
C ILE A 161 2.58 -7.35 -4.39
N ILE A 162 2.01 -6.20 -4.74
CA ILE A 162 1.51 -5.92 -6.09
C ILE A 162 2.64 -6.01 -7.12
N ARG A 163 3.78 -5.39 -6.82
CA ARG A 163 4.98 -5.45 -7.65
C ARG A 163 5.39 -6.91 -7.90
N ARG A 164 5.38 -7.76 -6.87
CA ARG A 164 5.72 -9.17 -7.01
C ARG A 164 4.77 -9.91 -7.94
N GLY A 165 3.47 -9.65 -7.83
CA GLY A 165 2.45 -10.22 -8.72
C GLY A 165 2.60 -9.78 -10.17
N LEU A 166 2.86 -8.50 -10.41
CA LEU A 166 3.10 -7.98 -11.75
C LEU A 166 4.30 -8.63 -12.41
N LEU A 167 5.37 -8.86 -11.65
CA LEU A 167 6.58 -9.52 -12.16
C LEU A 167 6.36 -11.00 -12.45
N GLY A 168 5.60 -11.70 -11.62
CA GLY A 168 5.23 -13.10 -11.88
C GLY A 168 4.38 -13.28 -13.14
N LYS A 169 3.65 -12.26 -13.54
CA LYS A 169 2.85 -12.24 -14.78
C LYS A 169 3.68 -11.96 -16.04
N ILE A 170 4.93 -11.49 -15.90
CA ILE A 170 5.87 -11.31 -17.01
C ILE A 170 6.50 -12.68 -17.32
N ASP A 171 5.78 -13.51 -18.06
CA ASP A 171 6.32 -14.76 -18.58
C ASP A 171 6.78 -14.55 -20.03
N ILE A 172 8.05 -14.84 -20.30
CA ILE A 172 8.63 -14.75 -21.66
C ILE A 172 7.91 -15.66 -22.63
N LYS A 173 7.36 -16.80 -22.18
CA LYS A 173 6.56 -17.68 -23.03
C LYS A 173 5.29 -17.00 -23.52
N LEU A 174 4.71 -16.11 -22.71
CA LEU A 174 3.52 -15.32 -23.04
C LEU A 174 3.88 -14.00 -23.72
N HIS A 175 5.12 -13.51 -23.52
CA HIS A 175 5.63 -12.23 -24.01
C HIS A 175 6.95 -12.39 -24.74
N PRO A 176 6.96 -13.03 -25.95
CA PRO A 176 8.19 -13.23 -26.72
C PRO A 176 8.86 -11.91 -27.12
N GLU A 177 8.13 -10.80 -27.10
CA GLU A 177 8.68 -9.46 -27.31
C GLU A 177 9.74 -9.07 -26.25
N LEU A 178 9.75 -9.67 -25.06
CA LEU A 178 10.76 -9.44 -24.05
C LEU A 178 12.18 -9.85 -24.49
N TYR A 179 12.30 -10.80 -25.42
CA TYR A 179 13.59 -11.13 -26.03
C TYR A 179 14.26 -9.92 -26.73
N ARG A 180 13.47 -8.95 -27.19
CA ARG A 180 13.96 -7.72 -27.81
C ARG A 180 14.57 -6.73 -26.82
N LEU A 181 14.43 -6.99 -25.52
CA LEU A 181 14.99 -6.18 -24.44
C LEU A 181 16.35 -6.67 -23.97
N LEU A 182 16.81 -7.84 -24.46
CA LEU A 182 18.14 -8.37 -24.18
C LEU A 182 19.20 -7.48 -24.82
N GLU A 183 20.28 -7.22 -24.10
CA GLU A 183 21.47 -6.58 -24.64
C GLU A 183 22.33 -7.59 -25.42
N GLU A 184 23.23 -7.08 -26.26
CA GLU A 184 24.23 -7.91 -26.93
C GLU A 184 25.03 -8.64 -25.84
N ASP A 185 25.20 -9.95 -25.96
CA ASP A 185 25.89 -10.82 -24.98
C ASP A 185 25.12 -11.15 -23.69
N GLU A 186 23.89 -10.67 -23.50
CA GLU A 186 23.07 -11.01 -22.33
C GLU A 186 22.25 -12.28 -22.56
N THR A 187 22.39 -13.25 -21.64
CA THR A 187 21.53 -14.43 -21.66
C THR A 187 20.15 -14.12 -21.07
N LEU A 188 19.13 -14.87 -21.51
CA LEU A 188 17.79 -14.76 -20.95
C LEU A 188 17.77 -14.92 -19.43
N GLU A 189 18.58 -15.84 -18.90
CA GLU A 189 18.66 -16.07 -17.46
C GLU A 189 19.23 -14.87 -16.71
N GLN A 190 20.22 -14.19 -17.27
CA GLN A 190 20.78 -12.96 -16.69
C GLN A 190 19.74 -11.83 -16.73
N PHE A 191 19.03 -11.69 -17.85
CA PHE A 191 17.95 -10.70 -17.97
C PHE A 191 16.83 -10.91 -16.93
N LEU A 192 16.43 -12.16 -16.71
CA LEU A 192 15.39 -12.49 -15.71
C LEU A 192 15.80 -12.27 -14.27
N ARG A 193 17.12 -12.23 -14.01
CA ARG A 193 17.67 -11.90 -12.68
C ARG A 193 17.76 -10.40 -12.43
N LEU A 194 17.54 -9.58 -13.45
CA LEU A 194 17.55 -8.13 -13.27
C LEU A 194 16.45 -7.69 -12.30
N PRO A 195 16.71 -6.62 -11.53
CA PRO A 195 15.66 -5.99 -10.77
C PRO A 195 14.49 -5.59 -11.71
N PRO A 196 13.26 -5.76 -11.27
CA PRO A 196 12.06 -5.49 -12.05
C PRO A 196 12.01 -4.10 -12.66
N GLU A 197 12.51 -3.11 -11.92
CA GLU A 197 12.59 -1.74 -12.40
C GLU A 197 13.47 -1.60 -13.64
N GLN A 198 14.54 -2.37 -13.69
CA GLN A 198 15.43 -2.37 -14.86
C GLN A 198 14.75 -3.00 -16.07
N ILE A 199 14.00 -4.10 -15.88
CA ILE A 199 13.22 -4.71 -16.96
C ILE A 199 12.17 -3.74 -17.48
N LEU A 200 11.42 -3.09 -16.59
CA LEU A 200 10.43 -2.08 -16.96
C LEU A 200 11.06 -0.87 -17.65
N LEU A 201 12.21 -0.42 -17.17
CA LEU A 201 12.93 0.69 -17.78
C LEU A 201 13.39 0.35 -19.20
N ARG A 202 13.93 -0.86 -19.42
CA ARG A 202 14.33 -1.35 -20.76
C ARG A 202 13.12 -1.46 -21.68
N TRP A 203 12.01 -1.99 -21.18
CA TRP A 203 10.74 -2.09 -21.95
C TRP A 203 10.25 -0.68 -22.35
N PHE A 204 10.24 0.25 -21.41
CA PHE A 204 9.86 1.63 -21.67
C PHE A 204 10.76 2.30 -22.70
N ASN A 205 12.07 2.18 -22.54
CA ASN A 205 13.06 2.73 -23.48
C ASN A 205 12.94 2.10 -24.88
N TYR A 206 12.66 0.79 -24.96
CA TYR A 206 12.42 0.11 -26.22
C TYR A 206 11.21 0.71 -26.95
N HIS A 207 10.10 0.90 -26.25
CA HIS A 207 8.91 1.51 -26.85
C HIS A 207 9.10 2.97 -27.23
N LEU A 208 9.81 3.75 -26.43
CA LEU A 208 10.20 5.13 -26.80
C LEU A 208 11.05 5.17 -28.06
N LYS A 209 12.04 4.29 -28.19
CA LYS A 209 12.85 4.19 -29.42
C LYS A 209 11.97 3.85 -30.64
N ASN A 210 11.07 2.88 -30.49
CA ASN A 210 10.19 2.46 -31.58
C ASN A 210 9.16 3.53 -31.96
N ALA A 211 8.72 4.34 -31.01
CA ALA A 211 7.84 5.48 -31.26
C ALA A 211 8.55 6.68 -31.90
N LYS A 212 9.86 6.54 -32.21
CA LYS A 212 10.71 7.62 -32.78
C LYS A 212 10.68 8.89 -31.93
N TRP A 213 10.57 8.74 -30.63
CA TRP A 213 10.66 9.86 -29.71
C TRP A 213 12.09 10.37 -29.70
N HIS A 214 12.40 11.35 -30.55
CA HIS A 214 13.64 12.11 -30.48
C HIS A 214 13.39 13.33 -29.60
N ARG A 215 14.06 13.39 -28.47
CA ARG A 215 14.20 14.62 -27.71
C ARG A 215 15.04 15.58 -28.56
N THR A 216 14.40 16.58 -29.15
CA THR A 216 15.06 17.77 -29.66
C THR A 216 15.50 18.65 -28.51
#